data_b2574a765c6046943e06a7db5c5252d8
#
_entry.id   b2574a765c6046943e06a7db5c5252d8
#
_cell.length_a   1.000
_cell.length_b   1.000
_cell.length_c   1.000
_cell.angle_alpha   90.00
_cell.angle_beta   90.00
_cell.angle_gamma   90.00
#
_symmetry.space_group_name_H-M   'P 1'
#
loop_
_entity.id
_entity.type
_entity.pdbx_description
1 polymer ?
#
loop_
_entity_poly.entity_id
_entity_poly.type
_entity_poly.pdbx_seq_one_letter_code
_entity_poly.pdbx_strand_id
1 'polypeptide(L)'
;VGELGIVSLGHVGSVLLFGDRPPDHMRDIAFPTDSSTSKRLLRWYLGEQGLDPRCIDLGPDLKSMLQQCDGALLIGDRALRAASEYPSLVQLDLGAEWTRTTGLPMVFGIFAAHRSADEELMVEARTELVANYRSFLRDQSRREEVVRLAAGKIGLTPDRMDQYFLSEVSNLLDEESVEGLSRF
;
A
#
# COMPACT_ATOMS: atom_id res chain seq x y z
N VAL A 1 2.26 -17.08 -10.06
CA VAL A 1 1.77 -16.45 -8.83
C VAL A 1 1.97 -17.45 -7.71
N GLY A 2 2.77 -17.12 -6.74
CA GLY A 2 3.00 -17.97 -5.60
C GLY A 2 2.26 -17.47 -4.36
N GLU A 3 2.74 -17.88 -3.20
CA GLU A 3 2.23 -17.49 -1.88
C GLU A 3 2.71 -16.10 -1.44
N LEU A 4 3.23 -15.26 -2.37
CA LEU A 4 3.87 -14.00 -2.04
C LEU A 4 3.19 -12.81 -2.72
N GLY A 5 2.95 -11.78 -1.91
CA GLY A 5 2.35 -10.53 -2.35
C GLY A 5 2.63 -9.39 -1.38
N ILE A 6 1.96 -8.28 -1.59
CA ILE A 6 1.82 -7.17 -0.63
C ILE A 6 0.32 -7.05 -0.36
N VAL A 7 -0.08 -7.44 0.84
CA VAL A 7 -1.48 -7.60 1.24
C VAL A 7 -1.75 -6.76 2.49
N SER A 8 -2.93 -6.17 2.60
CA SER A 8 -3.42 -5.64 3.86
C SER A 8 -4.85 -6.11 4.14
N LEU A 9 -5.14 -6.39 5.40
CA LEU A 9 -6.50 -6.57 5.91
C LEU A 9 -6.80 -5.41 6.87
N GLY A 10 -7.52 -4.41 6.38
CA GLY A 10 -7.70 -3.14 7.06
C GLY A 10 -6.70 -2.07 6.62
N HIS A 11 -6.15 -1.31 7.56
CA HIS A 11 -5.20 -0.24 7.26
C HIS A 11 -3.95 -0.76 6.55
N VAL A 12 -3.53 -0.06 5.49
CA VAL A 12 -2.27 -0.32 4.79
C VAL A 12 -1.18 0.70 5.14
N GLY A 13 -1.55 1.88 5.65
CA GLY A 13 -0.64 2.95 6.06
C GLY A 13 0.23 3.55 4.96
N SER A 14 0.27 2.94 3.78
CA SER A 14 1.14 3.29 2.67
C SER A 14 0.42 3.53 1.34
N VAL A 15 -0.93 3.60 1.33
CA VAL A 15 -1.74 3.99 0.16
C VAL A 15 -2.84 4.92 0.66
N LEU A 16 -2.55 6.22 0.64
CA LEU A 16 -3.31 7.23 1.38
C LEU A 16 -3.76 8.37 0.48
N LEU A 17 -4.99 8.83 0.69
CA LEU A 17 -5.47 10.11 0.17
C LEU A 17 -5.26 11.20 1.21
N PHE A 18 -4.57 12.27 0.81
CA PHE A 18 -4.29 13.45 1.60
C PHE A 18 -5.12 14.64 1.11
N GLY A 19 -5.46 15.54 2.01
CA GLY A 19 -6.16 16.81 1.72
C GLY A 19 -6.51 17.56 3.00
N ASP A 20 -6.94 18.79 2.89
CA ASP A 20 -7.41 19.62 4.01
C ASP A 20 -8.93 19.53 4.21
N ARG A 21 -9.63 18.75 3.37
CA ARG A 21 -11.07 18.52 3.39
C ARG A 21 -11.41 17.07 3.06
N PRO A 22 -12.59 16.57 3.47
CA PRO A 22 -12.99 15.20 3.17
C PRO A 22 -13.26 14.98 1.66
N PRO A 23 -13.20 13.74 1.18
CA PRO A 23 -13.26 13.40 -0.25
C PRO A 23 -14.50 13.93 -0.99
N ASP A 24 -15.64 13.98 -0.32
CA ASP A 24 -16.92 14.50 -0.86
C ASP A 24 -16.89 16.03 -1.12
N HIS A 25 -15.90 16.73 -0.57
CA HIS A 25 -15.69 18.15 -0.80
C HIS A 25 -14.48 18.44 -1.71
N MET A 26 -13.80 17.40 -2.23
CA MET A 26 -12.69 17.56 -3.18
C MET A 26 -13.22 17.68 -4.61
N ARG A 27 -12.85 18.74 -5.32
CA ARG A 27 -13.20 18.99 -6.73
C ARG A 27 -12.21 18.34 -7.68
N ASP A 28 -10.97 18.23 -7.23
CA ASP A 28 -9.89 17.61 -7.98
C ASP A 28 -8.91 16.86 -7.07
N ILE A 29 -8.35 15.78 -7.61
CA ILE A 29 -7.41 14.91 -6.90
C ILE A 29 -6.21 14.66 -7.79
N ALA A 30 -5.02 14.94 -7.25
CA ALA A 30 -3.76 14.61 -7.87
C ALA A 30 -3.46 13.11 -7.73
N PHE A 31 -3.15 12.46 -8.85
CA PHE A 31 -2.77 11.05 -8.92
C PHE A 31 -1.28 10.92 -9.16
N PRO A 32 -0.58 10.00 -8.47
CA PRO A 32 0.83 9.75 -8.71
C PRO A 32 1.03 9.06 -10.07
N THR A 33 2.13 9.36 -10.75
CA THR A 33 2.43 8.79 -12.07
C THR A 33 2.96 7.35 -12.02
N ASP A 34 3.30 6.86 -10.82
CA ASP A 34 4.02 5.59 -10.60
C ASP A 34 3.14 4.45 -10.04
N SER A 35 1.81 4.59 -9.98
CA SER A 35 0.91 3.52 -9.55
C SER A 35 -0.40 3.46 -10.33
N SER A 36 -0.63 2.37 -11.03
CA SER A 36 -1.91 2.09 -11.70
C SER A 36 -2.95 1.49 -10.76
N THR A 37 -2.54 0.56 -9.90
CA THR A 37 -3.42 -0.13 -8.93
C THR A 37 -4.07 0.86 -7.96
N SER A 38 -3.27 1.72 -7.34
CA SER A 38 -3.79 2.68 -6.34
C SER A 38 -4.73 3.73 -6.95
N LYS A 39 -4.44 4.18 -8.19
CA LYS A 39 -5.37 5.03 -8.95
C LYS A 39 -6.71 4.36 -9.19
N ARG A 40 -6.68 3.08 -9.58
CA ARG A 40 -7.89 2.29 -9.84
C ARG A 40 -8.68 2.07 -8.55
N LEU A 41 -8.01 1.77 -7.45
CA LEU A 41 -8.61 1.57 -6.14
C LEU A 41 -9.31 2.86 -5.64
N LEU A 42 -8.65 4.02 -5.77
CA LEU A 42 -9.27 5.28 -5.38
C LEU A 42 -10.49 5.62 -6.28
N ARG A 43 -10.39 5.39 -7.60
CA ARG A 43 -11.54 5.60 -8.49
C ARG A 43 -12.71 4.68 -8.17
N TRP A 44 -12.45 3.41 -7.84
CA TRP A 44 -13.47 2.48 -7.38
C TRP A 44 -14.15 3.00 -6.11
N TYR A 45 -13.36 3.40 -5.10
CA TYR A 45 -13.91 3.97 -3.87
C TYR A 45 -14.78 5.21 -4.12
N LEU A 46 -14.28 6.15 -4.92
CA LEU A 46 -15.03 7.37 -5.26
C LEU A 46 -16.36 7.02 -5.97
N GLY A 47 -16.34 6.08 -6.89
CA GLY A 47 -17.53 5.58 -7.59
C GLY A 47 -18.56 4.96 -6.64
N GLU A 48 -18.12 4.12 -5.67
CA GLU A 48 -18.98 3.55 -4.62
C GLU A 48 -19.63 4.64 -3.73
N GLN A 49 -18.97 5.79 -3.57
CA GLN A 49 -19.51 6.93 -2.84
C GLN A 49 -20.33 7.89 -3.73
N GLY A 50 -20.48 7.61 -5.03
CA GLY A 50 -21.14 8.51 -5.99
C GLY A 50 -20.38 9.82 -6.24
N LEU A 51 -19.06 9.83 -6.05
CA LEU A 51 -18.18 10.98 -6.22
C LEU A 51 -17.44 10.90 -7.56
N ASP A 52 -17.31 12.05 -8.24
CA ASP A 52 -16.59 12.14 -9.53
C ASP A 52 -15.69 13.39 -9.59
N PRO A 53 -14.67 13.49 -8.71
CA PRO A 53 -13.72 14.58 -8.77
C PRO A 53 -12.84 14.46 -10.03
N ARG A 54 -12.35 15.60 -10.53
CA ARG A 54 -11.39 15.62 -11.62
C ARG A 54 -10.06 15.00 -11.16
N CYS A 55 -9.58 13.95 -11.84
CA CYS A 55 -8.31 13.30 -11.54
C CYS A 55 -7.19 13.80 -12.46
N ILE A 56 -6.09 14.27 -11.89
CA ILE A 56 -4.97 14.88 -12.60
C ILE A 56 -3.69 14.10 -12.28
N ASP A 57 -2.99 13.59 -13.30
CA ASP A 57 -1.69 12.94 -13.10
C ASP A 57 -0.61 13.99 -12.82
N LEU A 58 0.01 13.91 -11.64
CA LEU A 58 1.08 14.79 -11.18
C LEU A 58 2.26 13.98 -10.62
N GLY A 59 3.41 14.62 -10.52
CA GLY A 59 4.56 14.02 -9.83
C GLY A 59 4.24 13.75 -8.35
N PRO A 60 4.77 12.67 -7.74
CA PRO A 60 4.37 12.22 -6.41
C PRO A 60 5.05 13.01 -5.27
N ASP A 61 4.89 14.32 -5.27
CA ASP A 61 5.30 15.25 -4.21
C ASP A 61 4.06 15.89 -3.57
N LEU A 62 3.81 15.62 -2.29
CA LEU A 62 2.58 16.02 -1.60
C LEU A 62 2.33 17.53 -1.68
N LYS A 63 3.36 18.35 -1.40
CA LYS A 63 3.20 19.81 -1.38
C LYS A 63 2.84 20.34 -2.76
N SER A 64 3.54 19.89 -3.78
CA SER A 64 3.29 20.25 -5.17
C SER A 64 1.92 19.80 -5.66
N MET A 65 1.47 18.62 -5.24
CA MET A 65 0.14 18.08 -5.57
C MET A 65 -0.96 18.91 -4.92
N LEU A 66 -0.87 19.19 -3.61
CA LEU A 66 -1.85 19.98 -2.87
C LEU A 66 -1.86 21.47 -3.20
N GLN A 67 -0.81 22.01 -3.85
CA GLN A 67 -0.85 23.37 -4.43
C GLN A 67 -1.73 23.45 -5.67
N GLN A 68 -1.99 22.34 -6.33
CA GLN A 68 -2.72 22.29 -7.61
C GLN A 68 -4.08 21.60 -7.51
N CYS A 69 -4.28 20.73 -6.50
CA CYS A 69 -5.50 19.95 -6.30
C CYS A 69 -5.95 19.98 -4.84
N ASP A 70 -7.25 19.74 -4.62
CA ASP A 70 -7.85 19.64 -3.29
C ASP A 70 -7.41 18.36 -2.55
N GLY A 71 -7.08 17.29 -3.29
CA GLY A 71 -6.57 16.04 -2.75
C GLY A 71 -5.34 15.52 -3.48
N ALA A 72 -4.58 14.66 -2.81
CA ALA A 72 -3.37 14.03 -3.34
C ALA A 72 -3.29 12.56 -2.91
N LEU A 73 -3.23 11.66 -3.88
CA LEU A 73 -2.97 10.23 -3.62
C LEU A 73 -1.47 10.00 -3.57
N LEU A 74 -0.98 9.46 -2.47
CA LEU A 74 0.42 8.99 -2.35
C LEU A 74 0.47 7.50 -2.02
N ILE A 75 1.61 6.89 -2.40
CA ILE A 75 1.86 5.47 -2.16
C ILE A 75 3.25 5.21 -1.56
N GLY A 76 3.37 4.03 -0.93
CA GLY A 76 4.63 3.49 -0.44
C GLY A 76 5.34 4.41 0.57
N ASP A 77 6.67 4.47 0.48
CA ASP A 77 7.52 5.22 1.39
C ASP A 77 7.15 6.71 1.48
N ARG A 78 6.63 7.28 0.39
CA ARG A 78 6.19 8.68 0.35
C ARG A 78 4.92 8.89 1.17
N ALA A 79 3.96 7.96 1.08
CA ALA A 79 2.74 8.01 1.87
C ALA A 79 3.05 7.83 3.36
N LEU A 80 3.89 6.85 3.73
CA LEU A 80 4.33 6.61 5.10
C LEU A 80 5.00 7.85 5.71
N ARG A 81 5.92 8.48 4.98
CA ARG A 81 6.59 9.71 5.41
C ARG A 81 5.61 10.88 5.55
N ALA A 82 4.80 11.10 4.52
CA ALA A 82 3.82 12.18 4.53
C ALA A 82 2.80 12.04 5.65
N ALA A 83 2.34 10.83 5.95
CA ALA A 83 1.43 10.58 7.07
C ALA A 83 2.06 10.85 8.43
N SER A 84 3.36 10.58 8.59
CA SER A 84 4.09 10.90 9.80
C SER A 84 4.33 12.40 9.98
N GLU A 85 4.61 13.12 8.86
CA GLU A 85 4.89 14.56 8.87
C GLU A 85 3.61 15.41 8.93
N TYR A 86 2.54 14.96 8.27
CA TYR A 86 1.26 15.66 8.13
C TYR A 86 0.06 14.75 8.48
N PRO A 87 -0.04 14.22 9.70
CA PRO A 87 -1.09 13.26 10.05
C PRO A 87 -2.51 13.82 9.92
N SER A 88 -2.67 15.14 10.11
CA SER A 88 -3.98 15.81 9.97
C SER A 88 -4.48 15.93 8.53
N LEU A 89 -3.60 15.73 7.53
CA LEU A 89 -3.97 15.75 6.12
C LEU A 89 -4.43 14.39 5.60
N VAL A 90 -4.25 13.30 6.35
CA VAL A 90 -4.71 11.96 5.93
C VAL A 90 -6.22 11.92 5.99
N GLN A 91 -6.87 11.76 4.84
CA GLN A 91 -8.33 11.69 4.71
C GLN A 91 -8.83 10.25 4.56
N LEU A 92 -8.10 9.40 3.83
CA LEU A 92 -8.45 7.99 3.63
C LEU A 92 -7.21 7.11 3.62
N ASP A 93 -7.35 5.93 4.21
CA ASP A 93 -6.50 4.77 3.97
C ASP A 93 -7.25 3.81 3.04
N LEU A 94 -6.72 3.58 1.84
CA LEU A 94 -7.44 2.82 0.82
C LEU A 94 -7.51 1.32 1.12
N GLY A 95 -6.58 0.78 1.90
CA GLY A 95 -6.67 -0.60 2.40
C GLY A 95 -7.84 -0.75 3.37
N ALA A 96 -7.97 0.19 4.32
CA ALA A 96 -9.07 0.20 5.27
C ALA A 96 -10.43 0.34 4.56
N GLU A 97 -10.54 1.22 3.56
CA GLU A 97 -11.78 1.43 2.82
C GLU A 97 -12.18 0.22 1.98
N TRP A 98 -11.20 -0.44 1.35
CA TRP A 98 -11.44 -1.70 0.65
C TRP A 98 -11.98 -2.78 1.59
N THR A 99 -11.30 -3.02 2.70
CA THR A 99 -11.71 -4.05 3.67
C THR A 99 -13.07 -3.72 4.29
N ARG A 100 -13.33 -2.46 4.63
CA ARG A 100 -14.63 -2.01 5.16
C ARG A 100 -15.79 -2.29 4.20
N THR A 101 -15.56 -2.12 2.90
CA THR A 101 -16.61 -2.24 1.87
C THR A 101 -16.80 -3.68 1.39
N THR A 102 -15.71 -4.46 1.29
CA THR A 102 -15.75 -5.81 0.71
C THR A 102 -15.68 -6.93 1.73
N GLY A 103 -15.16 -6.65 2.93
CA GLY A 103 -14.82 -7.66 3.95
C GLY A 103 -13.53 -8.45 3.63
N LEU A 104 -12.84 -8.15 2.52
CA LEU A 104 -11.71 -8.91 2.00
C LEU A 104 -10.39 -8.15 2.16
N PRO A 105 -9.24 -8.87 2.19
CA PRO A 105 -7.93 -8.26 2.07
C PRO A 105 -7.75 -7.55 0.72
N MET A 106 -6.98 -6.45 0.72
CA MET A 106 -6.53 -5.80 -0.53
C MET A 106 -5.13 -6.29 -0.89
N VAL A 107 -4.97 -6.73 -2.15
CA VAL A 107 -3.68 -7.14 -2.70
C VAL A 107 -3.10 -6.00 -3.54
N PHE A 108 -2.06 -5.35 -3.04
CA PHE A 108 -1.40 -4.21 -3.71
C PHE A 108 -0.32 -4.63 -4.70
N GLY A 109 0.22 -5.82 -4.55
CA GLY A 109 1.24 -6.36 -5.43
C GLY A 109 1.38 -7.87 -5.30
N ILE A 110 1.87 -8.49 -6.36
CA ILE A 110 2.16 -9.93 -6.41
C ILE A 110 3.56 -10.16 -6.98
N PHE A 111 4.21 -11.23 -6.55
CA PHE A 111 5.40 -11.72 -7.22
C PHE A 111 4.99 -12.53 -8.44
N ALA A 112 5.46 -12.12 -9.60
CA ALA A 112 5.18 -12.78 -10.87
C ALA A 112 6.49 -13.04 -11.61
N ALA A 113 6.51 -14.15 -12.36
CA ALA A 113 7.62 -14.47 -13.22
C ALA A 113 7.20 -14.46 -14.69
N HIS A 114 8.16 -14.23 -15.56
CA HIS A 114 7.95 -14.37 -16.99
C HIS A 114 7.68 -15.86 -17.34
N ARG A 115 6.85 -16.11 -18.35
CA ARG A 115 6.49 -17.48 -18.76
C ARG A 115 7.67 -18.34 -19.22
N SER A 116 8.77 -17.71 -19.65
CA SER A 116 10.00 -18.39 -20.04
C SER A 116 11.03 -18.51 -18.90
N ALA A 117 10.68 -18.14 -17.69
CA ALA A 117 11.57 -18.32 -16.55
C ALA A 117 11.73 -19.82 -16.24
N ASP A 118 12.93 -20.18 -15.81
CA ASP A 118 13.23 -21.55 -15.40
C ASP A 118 12.37 -21.95 -14.19
N GLU A 119 11.67 -23.08 -14.28
CA GLU A 119 10.71 -23.50 -13.28
C GLU A 119 11.38 -23.89 -11.95
N GLU A 120 12.56 -24.52 -12.01
CA GLU A 120 13.30 -24.94 -10.80
C GLU A 120 13.80 -23.71 -10.03
N LEU A 121 14.38 -22.74 -10.73
CA LEU A 121 14.80 -21.46 -10.13
C LEU A 121 13.60 -20.69 -9.53
N MET A 122 12.45 -20.78 -10.17
CA MET A 122 11.24 -20.14 -9.66
C MET A 122 10.74 -20.76 -8.36
N VAL A 123 10.77 -22.10 -8.27
CA VAL A 123 10.39 -22.84 -7.05
C VAL A 123 11.39 -22.54 -5.93
N GLU A 124 12.68 -22.54 -6.22
CA GLU A 124 13.73 -22.21 -5.26
C GLU A 124 13.57 -20.76 -4.73
N ALA A 125 13.47 -19.78 -5.63
CA ALA A 125 13.29 -18.37 -5.26
C ALA A 125 12.04 -18.15 -4.40
N ARG A 126 10.91 -18.77 -4.76
CA ARG A 126 9.68 -18.73 -3.96
C ARG A 126 9.91 -19.30 -2.56
N THR A 127 10.52 -20.48 -2.50
CA THR A 127 10.77 -21.20 -1.23
C THR A 127 11.64 -20.34 -0.30
N GLU A 128 12.71 -19.76 -0.84
CA GLU A 128 13.60 -18.89 -0.06
C GLU A 128 12.93 -17.60 0.38
N LEU A 129 12.17 -16.94 -0.48
CA LEU A 129 11.46 -15.71 -0.13
C LEU A 129 10.43 -15.95 0.98
N VAL A 130 9.65 -17.04 0.90
CA VAL A 130 8.71 -17.44 1.96
C VAL A 130 9.44 -17.77 3.26
N ALA A 131 10.54 -18.53 3.19
CA ALA A 131 11.34 -18.87 4.36
C ALA A 131 11.95 -17.61 5.02
N ASN A 132 12.44 -16.66 4.23
CA ASN A 132 12.96 -15.39 4.71
C ASN A 132 11.90 -14.55 5.42
N TYR A 133 10.70 -14.45 4.86
CA TYR A 133 9.61 -13.72 5.49
C TYR A 133 9.14 -14.39 6.79
N ARG A 134 9.00 -15.71 6.80
CA ARG A 134 8.69 -16.47 8.02
C ARG A 134 9.77 -16.34 9.09
N SER A 135 11.04 -16.29 8.70
CA SER A 135 12.15 -16.01 9.62
C SER A 135 12.06 -14.60 10.20
N PHE A 136 11.77 -13.59 9.40
CA PHE A 136 11.52 -12.23 9.86
C PHE A 136 10.39 -12.18 10.92
N LEU A 137 9.31 -12.91 10.72
CA LEU A 137 8.19 -12.93 11.67
C LEU A 137 8.54 -13.63 13.01
N ARG A 138 9.42 -14.64 13.00
CA ARG A 138 9.74 -15.49 14.17
C ARG A 138 10.97 -15.04 14.95
N ASP A 139 11.97 -14.51 14.25
CA ASP A 139 13.25 -14.12 14.84
C ASP A 139 13.23 -12.62 15.16
N GLN A 140 13.12 -12.32 16.46
CA GLN A 140 13.06 -10.95 16.95
C GLN A 140 14.32 -10.15 16.59
N SER A 141 15.50 -10.73 16.72
CA SER A 141 16.76 -10.02 16.44
C SER A 141 16.87 -9.64 14.96
N ARG A 142 16.51 -10.57 14.08
CA ARG A 142 16.44 -10.31 12.62
C ARG A 142 15.40 -9.25 12.27
N ARG A 143 14.24 -9.29 12.90
CA ARG A 143 13.18 -8.30 12.70
C ARG A 143 13.65 -6.90 13.10
N GLU A 144 14.24 -6.77 14.30
CA GLU A 144 14.75 -5.50 14.81
C GLU A 144 15.81 -4.90 13.87
N GLU A 145 16.68 -5.73 13.30
CA GLU A 145 17.67 -5.28 12.30
C GLU A 145 16.99 -4.75 11.04
N VAL A 146 16.05 -5.51 10.46
CA VAL A 146 15.31 -5.10 9.24
C VAL A 146 14.51 -3.82 9.49
N VAL A 147 13.80 -3.76 10.60
CA VAL A 147 13.01 -2.58 11.01
C VAL A 147 13.91 -1.35 11.13
N ARG A 148 15.05 -1.47 11.81
CA ARG A 148 16.01 -0.37 11.97
C ARG A 148 16.58 0.12 10.65
N LEU A 149 16.93 -0.79 9.74
CA LEU A 149 17.44 -0.45 8.41
C LEU A 149 16.36 0.25 7.57
N ALA A 150 15.14 -0.26 7.57
CA ALA A 150 14.01 0.33 6.85
C ALA A 150 13.65 1.72 7.41
N ALA A 151 13.59 1.86 8.73
CA ALA A 151 13.33 3.12 9.41
C ALA A 151 14.36 4.18 9.02
N GLY A 152 15.65 3.84 9.05
CA GLY A 152 16.73 4.74 8.65
C GLY A 152 16.67 5.15 7.17
N LYS A 153 16.30 4.22 6.28
CA LYS A 153 16.15 4.48 4.85
C LYS A 153 14.98 5.43 4.54
N ILE A 154 13.85 5.25 5.24
CA ILE A 154 12.63 6.01 5.00
C ILE A 154 12.61 7.32 5.81
N GLY A 155 13.37 7.41 6.90
CA GLY A 155 13.37 8.54 7.81
C GLY A 155 12.21 8.50 8.81
N LEU A 156 11.79 7.31 9.22
CA LEU A 156 10.76 7.05 10.22
C LEU A 156 11.36 6.46 11.50
N THR A 157 10.56 6.35 12.56
CA THR A 157 10.97 5.66 13.78
C THR A 157 10.92 4.14 13.60
N PRO A 158 11.77 3.37 14.33
CA PRO A 158 11.66 1.91 14.31
C PRO A 158 10.27 1.41 14.72
N ASP A 159 9.64 2.01 15.72
CA ASP A 159 8.29 1.63 16.19
C ASP A 159 7.24 1.78 15.10
N ARG A 160 7.30 2.87 14.30
CA ARG A 160 6.37 3.07 13.17
C ARG A 160 6.59 2.01 12.08
N MET A 161 7.84 1.64 11.82
CA MET A 161 8.16 0.61 10.83
C MET A 161 7.80 -0.81 11.31
N ASP A 162 7.97 -1.09 12.60
CA ASP A 162 7.54 -2.36 13.20
C ASP A 162 6.02 -2.51 13.10
N GLN A 163 5.26 -1.47 13.44
CA GLN A 163 3.81 -1.43 13.25
C GLN A 163 3.42 -1.69 11.79
N TYR A 164 4.08 -1.03 10.83
CA TYR A 164 3.83 -1.21 9.41
C TYR A 164 4.01 -2.66 8.96
N PHE A 165 5.15 -3.26 9.31
CA PHE A 165 5.48 -4.63 8.90
C PHE A 165 4.70 -5.73 9.61
N LEU A 166 4.21 -5.49 10.84
CA LEU A 166 3.54 -6.53 11.62
C LEU A 166 2.02 -6.40 11.63
N SER A 167 1.49 -5.19 11.40
CA SER A 167 0.06 -4.92 11.58
C SER A 167 -0.64 -4.40 10.33
N GLU A 168 0.08 -3.77 9.42
CA GLU A 168 -0.52 -3.09 8.27
C GLU A 168 -0.32 -3.86 6.97
N VAL A 169 0.81 -4.59 6.82
CA VAL A 169 1.09 -5.37 5.60
C VAL A 169 1.52 -6.80 5.91
N SER A 170 1.13 -7.72 5.04
CA SER A 170 1.63 -9.09 4.97
C SER A 170 2.27 -9.34 3.61
N ASN A 171 3.30 -10.19 3.60
CA ASN A 171 3.88 -10.67 2.34
C ASN A 171 3.39 -12.06 1.92
N LEU A 172 2.45 -12.66 2.64
CA LEU A 172 1.84 -13.93 2.27
C LEU A 172 0.45 -13.71 1.69
N LEU A 173 0.16 -14.45 0.62
CA LEU A 173 -1.17 -14.58 0.04
C LEU A 173 -1.82 -15.85 0.61
N ASP A 174 -2.96 -15.70 1.23
CA ASP A 174 -3.87 -16.78 1.63
C ASP A 174 -5.08 -16.86 0.68
N GLU A 175 -6.00 -17.73 0.97
CA GLU A 175 -7.21 -17.93 0.15
C GLU A 175 -8.08 -16.67 0.10
N GLU A 176 -8.23 -15.96 1.22
CA GLU A 176 -9.00 -14.71 1.30
C GLU A 176 -8.33 -13.59 0.48
N SER A 177 -7.00 -13.53 0.48
CA SER A 177 -6.22 -12.60 -0.35
C SER A 177 -6.43 -12.87 -1.84
N VAL A 178 -6.48 -14.14 -2.25
CA VAL A 178 -6.77 -14.53 -3.64
C VAL A 178 -8.20 -14.16 -4.03
N GLU A 179 -9.16 -14.31 -3.12
CA GLU A 179 -10.54 -13.84 -3.32
C GLU A 179 -10.56 -12.31 -3.48
N GLY A 180 -9.89 -11.57 -2.58
CA GLY A 180 -9.76 -10.12 -2.67
C GLY A 180 -9.14 -9.65 -3.98
N LEU A 181 -8.08 -10.32 -4.45
CA LEU A 181 -7.46 -10.05 -5.75
C LEU A 181 -8.42 -10.30 -6.92
N SER A 182 -9.23 -11.34 -6.84
CA SER A 182 -10.21 -11.69 -7.89
C SER A 182 -11.40 -10.72 -7.91
N ARG A 183 -11.71 -10.12 -6.78
CA ARG A 183 -12.79 -9.13 -6.63
C ARG A 183 -12.40 -7.76 -7.20
N PHE A 184 -11.13 -7.39 -7.11
CA PHE A 184 -10.57 -6.13 -7.61
C PHE A 184 -10.38 -6.13 -9.13
#